data_e3a77a6d3f26ae3e0546f2e946ac4dd3
#
_entry.id   e3a77a6d3f26ae3e0546f2e946ac4dd3
#
_cell.length_a   1.000
_cell.length_b   1.000
_cell.length_c   1.000
_cell.angle_alpha   90.00
_cell.angle_beta   90.00
_cell.angle_gamma   90.00
#
_symmetry.space_group_name_H-M   'P 1'
#
loop_
_entity.id
_entity.type
_entity.pdbx_description
1 polymer ?
#
loop_
_entity_poly.entity_id
_entity_poly.type
_entity_poly.pdbx_seq_one_letter_code
_entity_poly.pdbx_strand_id
1 'polypeptide(L)'
;MKFFAVIFAVPLIFSCTNESKRAHPVIENSSIKVENRPEADLSRITAKAEEALKFCVSKKLNTDFCILIDMSLHSGIKRFFVWDFKTESVVKKYLVGHGCGLNSWSADGSKDNPQFSNEDGSHLSSLGKYKLQGRGYSEWGINVKYLMHGLEETNSNALKRYIVFHSWDQMSDEEVFPKGSPEGWGCPTVSNKAMKEIDSMIQKARKPVLMWIYQ
;
A
#
# COMPACT_ATOMS: atom_id res chain seq x y z
N MET A 1 62.25 65.83 -31.98
CA MET A 1 61.03 65.43 -31.36
C MET A 1 61.36 64.62 -30.10
N LYS A 2 61.15 65.24 -28.93
CA LYS A 2 61.51 64.67 -27.63
C LYS A 2 60.24 64.05 -27.01
N PHE A 3 60.25 62.78 -26.77
CA PHE A 3 59.14 62.09 -26.01
C PHE A 3 59.55 62.15 -24.53
N PHE A 4 58.68 62.77 -23.75
CA PHE A 4 58.70 62.68 -22.28
C PHE A 4 57.97 61.48 -21.81
N ALA A 5 58.61 60.57 -21.07
CA ALA A 5 57.96 59.47 -20.36
C ALA A 5 57.59 59.97 -18.95
N VAL A 6 56.32 59.94 -18.65
CA VAL A 6 55.77 60.19 -17.31
C VAL A 6 55.65 58.87 -16.58
N ILE A 7 56.39 58.71 -15.50
CA ILE A 7 56.34 57.57 -14.60
C ILE A 7 55.28 57.86 -13.53
N PHE A 8 54.19 57.16 -13.52
CA PHE A 8 53.24 57.17 -12.41
C PHE A 8 53.60 56.09 -11.39
N ALA A 9 53.95 56.54 -10.19
CA ALA A 9 54.13 55.70 -9.03
C ALA A 9 52.78 55.42 -8.41
N VAL A 10 52.35 54.12 -8.32
CA VAL A 10 51.16 53.67 -7.63
C VAL A 10 51.57 53.23 -6.23
N PRO A 11 50.94 53.71 -5.15
CA PRO A 11 51.17 53.17 -3.82
C PRO A 11 50.47 51.87 -3.61
N LEU A 12 51.23 50.85 -3.19
CA LEU A 12 50.68 49.58 -2.72
C LEU A 12 49.99 49.79 -1.37
N ILE A 13 48.71 49.76 -1.37
CA ILE A 13 47.90 49.66 -0.14
C ILE A 13 47.77 48.17 0.23
N PHE A 14 48.44 47.75 1.30
CA PHE A 14 48.21 46.43 1.95
C PHE A 14 46.87 46.47 2.63
N SER A 15 45.88 45.84 2.02
CA SER A 15 44.64 45.61 2.67
C SER A 15 44.68 44.19 3.31
N CYS A 16 44.75 44.17 4.63
CA CYS A 16 44.54 42.94 5.39
C CYS A 16 43.08 42.53 5.27
N THR A 17 42.78 41.57 4.39
CA THR A 17 41.48 40.93 4.38
C THR A 17 41.42 39.85 5.47
N ASN A 18 40.65 40.13 6.51
CA ASN A 18 40.20 39.15 7.49
C ASN A 18 39.34 38.11 6.78
N GLU A 19 39.86 36.92 6.53
CA GLU A 19 39.07 35.79 6.09
C GLU A 19 38.15 35.35 7.25
N SER A 20 36.96 35.90 7.25
CA SER A 20 35.84 35.34 8.02
C SER A 20 35.54 33.93 7.49
N LYS A 21 35.96 32.92 8.22
CA LYS A 21 35.53 31.54 8.00
C LYS A 21 34.00 31.48 8.08
N ARG A 22 33.36 31.52 6.93
CA ARG A 22 31.94 31.16 6.84
C ARG A 22 31.82 29.70 7.27
N ALA A 23 31.37 29.49 8.49
CA ALA A 23 30.87 28.16 8.90
C ALA A 23 29.72 27.77 7.95
N HIS A 24 29.94 26.74 7.18
CA HIS A 24 28.83 26.09 6.48
C HIS A 24 27.82 25.61 7.55
N PRO A 25 26.53 25.93 7.40
CA PRO A 25 25.54 25.32 8.29
C PRO A 25 25.62 23.81 8.12
N VAL A 26 26.01 23.12 9.17
CA VAL A 26 25.79 21.67 9.29
C VAL A 26 24.30 21.51 9.17
N ILE A 27 23.83 20.96 8.04
CA ILE A 27 22.46 20.49 7.91
C ILE A 27 22.39 19.31 8.87
N GLU A 28 22.00 19.59 10.11
CA GLU A 28 21.51 18.54 11.00
C GLU A 28 20.40 17.84 10.23
N ASN A 29 20.69 16.61 9.85
CA ASN A 29 19.70 15.68 9.35
C ASN A 29 18.71 15.49 10.50
N SER A 30 17.75 16.42 10.62
CA SER A 30 16.60 16.23 11.48
C SER A 30 15.89 15.01 10.94
N SER A 31 16.23 13.84 11.49
CA SER A 31 15.35 12.69 11.44
C SER A 31 14.03 13.20 12.01
N ILE A 32 13.09 13.57 11.15
CA ILE A 32 11.70 13.76 11.51
C ILE A 32 11.33 12.42 12.09
N LYS A 33 11.34 12.30 13.42
CA LYS A 33 10.65 11.23 14.12
C LYS A 33 9.22 11.34 13.62
N VAL A 34 8.81 10.41 12.77
CA VAL A 34 7.41 10.23 12.42
C VAL A 34 6.77 9.64 13.69
N GLU A 35 6.56 10.52 14.67
CA GLU A 35 5.77 10.21 15.86
C GLU A 35 4.37 9.85 15.33
N ASN A 36 3.89 8.68 15.66
CA ASN A 36 2.56 8.12 15.34
C ASN A 36 2.39 7.40 13.99
N ARG A 37 3.44 6.82 13.40
CA ARG A 37 3.21 5.85 12.33
C ARG A 37 2.48 4.62 12.89
N PRO A 38 1.24 4.29 12.43
CA PRO A 38 0.55 3.09 12.90
C PRO A 38 1.34 1.83 12.51
N GLU A 39 1.36 0.85 13.39
CA GLU A 39 1.97 -0.45 13.12
C GLU A 39 0.92 -1.56 13.17
N ALA A 40 1.17 -2.64 12.41
CA ALA A 40 0.30 -3.79 12.42
C ALA A 40 0.39 -4.53 13.76
N ASP A 41 -0.76 -4.76 14.39
CA ASP A 41 -0.85 -5.58 15.59
C ASP A 41 -0.78 -7.07 15.21
N LEU A 42 0.35 -7.70 15.51
CA LEU A 42 0.58 -9.11 15.21
C LEU A 42 -0.36 -10.03 16.00
N SER A 43 -0.74 -9.66 17.22
CA SER A 43 -1.67 -10.45 18.04
C SER A 43 -3.05 -10.51 17.40
N ARG A 44 -3.52 -9.38 16.88
CA ARG A 44 -4.77 -9.27 16.12
C ARG A 44 -4.74 -10.07 14.82
N ILE A 45 -3.63 -10.01 14.07
CA ILE A 45 -3.45 -10.79 12.84
C ILE A 45 -3.49 -12.28 13.16
N THR A 46 -2.80 -12.72 14.22
CA THR A 46 -2.80 -14.12 14.66
C THR A 46 -4.20 -14.61 15.02
N ALA A 47 -4.93 -13.84 15.82
CA ALA A 47 -6.31 -14.18 16.19
C ALA A 47 -7.21 -14.30 14.96
N LYS A 48 -7.08 -13.38 13.98
CA LYS A 48 -7.81 -13.46 12.71
C LYS A 48 -7.41 -14.67 11.86
N ALA A 49 -6.15 -15.05 11.88
CA ALA A 49 -5.66 -16.23 11.16
C ALA A 49 -6.21 -17.54 11.76
N GLU A 50 -6.32 -17.65 13.08
CA GLU A 50 -6.94 -18.79 13.74
C GLU A 50 -8.42 -18.93 13.38
N GLU A 51 -9.18 -17.82 13.38
CA GLU A 51 -10.56 -17.80 12.90
C GLU A 51 -10.65 -18.19 11.42
N ALA A 52 -9.73 -17.67 10.60
CA ALA A 52 -9.66 -17.95 9.17
C ALA A 52 -9.41 -19.44 8.89
N LEU A 53 -8.52 -20.10 9.65
CA LEU A 53 -8.25 -21.52 9.49
C LEU A 53 -9.51 -22.36 9.77
N LYS A 54 -10.21 -22.09 10.88
CA LYS A 54 -11.48 -22.75 11.23
C LYS A 54 -12.51 -22.57 10.11
N PHE A 55 -12.60 -21.36 9.57
CA PHE A 55 -13.51 -21.07 8.45
C PHE A 55 -13.09 -21.80 7.17
N CYS A 56 -11.80 -21.81 6.82
CA CYS A 56 -11.28 -22.52 5.64
C CYS A 56 -11.59 -24.02 5.71
N VAL A 57 -11.41 -24.65 6.87
CA VAL A 57 -11.75 -26.07 7.09
C VAL A 57 -13.25 -26.29 6.88
N SER A 58 -14.10 -25.48 7.50
CA SER A 58 -15.57 -25.62 7.42
C SER A 58 -16.12 -25.43 6.00
N LYS A 59 -15.50 -24.54 5.21
CA LYS A 59 -15.91 -24.22 3.82
C LYS A 59 -15.11 -24.95 2.75
N LYS A 60 -14.20 -25.86 3.14
CA LYS A 60 -13.34 -26.64 2.24
C LYS A 60 -12.46 -25.75 1.34
N LEU A 61 -12.02 -24.61 1.85
CA LEU A 61 -11.08 -23.70 1.20
C LEU A 61 -9.63 -24.19 1.39
N ASN A 62 -8.68 -23.43 0.83
CA ASN A 62 -7.26 -23.66 1.02
C ASN A 62 -6.86 -23.53 2.49
N THR A 63 -6.05 -24.46 2.98
CA THR A 63 -5.56 -24.51 4.37
C THR A 63 -4.03 -24.42 4.45
N ASP A 64 -3.35 -24.08 3.36
CA ASP A 64 -1.91 -23.82 3.37
C ASP A 64 -1.67 -22.36 3.76
N PHE A 65 -2.44 -21.43 3.21
CA PHE A 65 -2.36 -20.01 3.51
C PHE A 65 -3.71 -19.30 3.30
N CYS A 66 -3.83 -18.11 3.88
CA CYS A 66 -4.92 -17.16 3.58
C CYS A 66 -4.37 -15.75 3.41
N ILE A 67 -5.24 -14.85 2.95
CA ILE A 67 -4.99 -13.42 2.82
C ILE A 67 -5.83 -12.68 3.85
N LEU A 68 -5.18 -11.85 4.67
CA LEU A 68 -5.79 -11.01 5.69
C LEU A 68 -5.52 -9.54 5.35
N ILE A 69 -6.57 -8.72 5.27
CA ILE A 69 -6.45 -7.29 4.98
C ILE A 69 -7.05 -6.50 6.14
N ASP A 70 -6.20 -5.81 6.90
CA ASP A 70 -6.60 -4.98 8.04
C ASP A 70 -6.84 -3.54 7.59
N MET A 71 -8.10 -3.18 7.39
CA MET A 71 -8.49 -1.85 6.95
C MET A 71 -8.49 -0.82 8.07
N SER A 72 -8.24 -1.20 9.33
CA SER A 72 -8.01 -0.25 10.42
C SER A 72 -6.64 0.44 10.30
N LEU A 73 -5.72 -0.14 9.53
CA LEU A 73 -4.42 0.46 9.24
C LEU A 73 -4.54 1.45 8.08
N HIS A 74 -3.74 2.52 8.17
CA HIS A 74 -3.63 3.52 7.11
C HIS A 74 -3.22 2.89 5.77
N SER A 75 -3.80 3.33 4.65
CA SER A 75 -3.55 2.73 3.32
C SER A 75 -2.11 2.89 2.81
N GLY A 76 -1.35 3.83 3.35
CA GLY A 76 0.08 4.02 3.07
C GLY A 76 1.00 3.05 3.78
N ILE A 77 0.45 2.14 4.59
CA ILE A 77 1.18 1.11 5.34
C ILE A 77 0.81 -0.26 4.79
N LYS A 78 1.74 -1.20 4.83
CA LYS A 78 1.49 -2.58 4.40
C LYS A 78 0.48 -3.24 5.34
N ARG A 79 -0.77 -3.32 4.90
CA ARG A 79 -1.94 -3.84 5.62
C ARG A 79 -2.58 -5.07 4.97
N PHE A 80 -1.98 -5.59 3.92
CA PHE A 80 -2.31 -6.86 3.26
C PHE A 80 -1.28 -7.89 3.70
N PHE A 81 -1.71 -8.96 4.34
CA PHE A 81 -0.87 -10.01 4.90
C PHE A 81 -1.18 -11.34 4.26
N VAL A 82 -0.16 -12.06 3.83
CA VAL A 82 -0.28 -13.49 3.52
C VAL A 82 0.15 -14.25 4.75
N TRP A 83 -0.78 -14.98 5.34
CA TRP A 83 -0.55 -15.82 6.49
C TRP A 83 -0.38 -17.27 6.08
N ASP A 84 0.72 -17.88 6.44
CA ASP A 84 0.98 -19.32 6.25
C ASP A 84 0.53 -20.07 7.49
N PHE A 85 -0.40 -21.03 7.30
CA PHE A 85 -0.97 -21.78 8.40
C PHE A 85 -0.05 -22.85 8.98
N LYS A 86 0.97 -23.28 8.22
CA LYS A 86 1.93 -24.28 8.68
C LYS A 86 3.00 -23.66 9.60
N THR A 87 3.48 -22.48 9.24
CA THR A 87 4.49 -21.75 10.03
C THR A 87 3.86 -20.80 11.05
N GLU A 88 2.54 -20.66 11.05
CA GLU A 88 1.76 -19.76 11.90
C GLU A 88 2.33 -18.33 11.91
N SER A 89 2.63 -17.83 10.71
CA SER A 89 3.29 -16.53 10.57
C SER A 89 2.89 -15.78 9.30
N VAL A 90 3.10 -14.47 9.33
CA VAL A 90 3.00 -13.61 8.15
C VAL A 90 4.23 -13.83 7.26
N VAL A 91 4.04 -14.40 6.09
CA VAL A 91 5.13 -14.67 5.14
C VAL A 91 5.31 -13.58 4.08
N LYS A 92 4.29 -12.74 3.85
CA LYS A 92 4.33 -11.59 2.91
C LYS A 92 3.47 -10.45 3.43
N LYS A 93 3.91 -9.21 3.13
CA LYS A 93 3.17 -7.98 3.44
C LYS A 93 3.17 -7.06 2.24
N TYR A 94 2.01 -6.47 1.90
CA TYR A 94 1.89 -5.55 0.77
C TYR A 94 1.01 -4.34 1.12
N LEU A 95 1.16 -3.27 0.35
CA LEU A 95 0.16 -2.21 0.30
C LEU A 95 -1.09 -2.73 -0.41
N VAL A 96 -2.24 -2.22 -0.01
CA VAL A 96 -3.51 -2.49 -0.70
C VAL A 96 -4.38 -1.25 -0.72
N GLY A 97 -4.88 -0.93 -1.93
CA GLY A 97 -5.86 0.12 -2.15
C GLY A 97 -7.26 -0.28 -1.69
N HIS A 98 -8.14 0.69 -1.57
CA HIS A 98 -9.56 0.52 -1.24
C HIS A 98 -10.43 1.47 -2.08
N GLY A 99 -11.73 1.45 -1.88
CA GLY A 99 -12.67 2.27 -2.64
C GLY A 99 -12.76 3.71 -2.17
N CYS A 100 -12.82 4.66 -3.11
CA CYS A 100 -12.90 6.10 -2.84
C CYS A 100 -14.31 6.59 -2.48
N GLY A 101 -15.33 5.76 -2.67
CA GLY A 101 -16.72 6.18 -2.50
C GLY A 101 -17.15 7.19 -3.56
N LEU A 102 -17.89 8.19 -3.13
CA LEU A 102 -18.35 9.30 -3.98
C LEU A 102 -17.32 10.42 -4.13
N ASN A 103 -16.19 10.30 -3.42
CA ASN A 103 -15.13 11.28 -3.49
C ASN A 103 -14.30 11.12 -4.77
N SER A 104 -13.53 12.15 -5.08
CA SER A 104 -12.58 12.07 -6.15
C SER A 104 -11.51 11.02 -5.85
N TRP A 105 -11.18 10.27 -6.85
CA TRP A 105 -10.14 9.29 -6.88
C TRP A 105 -8.83 9.79 -6.23
N SER A 106 -8.33 9.09 -5.23
CA SER A 106 -7.08 9.40 -4.52
C SER A 106 -6.99 10.76 -3.83
N ALA A 107 -8.09 11.46 -3.57
CA ALA A 107 -8.05 12.89 -3.26
C ALA A 107 -8.56 13.29 -1.88
N ASP A 108 -8.71 12.38 -0.92
CA ASP A 108 -9.36 12.74 0.34
C ASP A 108 -8.83 12.04 1.59
N GLY A 109 -9.45 12.32 2.72
CA GLY A 109 -9.14 11.74 4.02
C GLY A 109 -9.66 10.31 4.25
N SER A 110 -10.31 9.65 3.27
CA SER A 110 -10.78 8.27 3.40
C SER A 110 -9.63 7.28 3.60
N LYS A 111 -8.42 7.67 3.22
CA LYS A 111 -7.18 6.92 3.44
C LYS A 111 -6.92 6.62 4.91
N ASP A 112 -7.30 7.55 5.78
CA ASP A 112 -7.12 7.42 7.23
C ASP A 112 -8.28 6.66 7.89
N ASN A 113 -9.49 6.84 7.35
CA ASN A 113 -10.73 6.23 7.85
C ASN A 113 -11.63 5.79 6.69
N PRO A 114 -11.29 4.69 6.00
CA PRO A 114 -12.05 4.24 4.85
C PRO A 114 -13.48 3.85 5.24
N GLN A 115 -14.43 4.19 4.39
CA GLN A 115 -15.82 3.76 4.52
C GLN A 115 -16.04 2.46 3.74
N PHE A 116 -17.06 1.70 4.13
CA PHE A 116 -17.36 0.41 3.53
C PHE A 116 -18.85 0.30 3.18
N SER A 117 -19.15 -0.37 2.07
CA SER A 117 -20.52 -0.62 1.64
C SER A 117 -20.59 -1.85 0.74
N ASN A 118 -21.71 -2.55 0.79
CA ASN A 118 -22.07 -3.62 -0.14
C ASN A 118 -23.05 -3.15 -1.24
N GLU A 119 -23.39 -1.86 -1.27
CA GLU A 119 -24.32 -1.29 -2.24
C GLU A 119 -23.66 -1.12 -3.60
N ASP A 120 -24.42 -1.43 -4.64
CA ASP A 120 -23.99 -1.22 -6.02
C ASP A 120 -23.84 0.27 -6.33
N GLY A 121 -22.80 0.65 -7.08
CA GLY A 121 -22.48 2.03 -7.38
C GLY A 121 -21.87 2.84 -6.24
N SER A 122 -21.69 2.27 -5.04
CA SER A 122 -21.09 2.99 -3.90
C SER A 122 -19.61 3.31 -4.08
N HIS A 123 -18.90 2.63 -4.96
CA HIS A 123 -17.44 2.70 -5.16
C HIS A 123 -16.62 2.44 -3.89
N LEU A 124 -17.24 1.90 -2.84
CA LEU A 124 -16.58 1.54 -1.59
C LEU A 124 -16.19 0.06 -1.57
N SER A 125 -15.15 -0.28 -0.85
CA SER A 125 -14.83 -1.67 -0.54
C SER A 125 -15.90 -2.25 0.38
N SER A 126 -16.07 -3.58 0.39
CA SER A 126 -16.93 -4.27 1.35
C SER A 126 -16.06 -5.07 2.33
N LEU A 127 -16.41 -5.05 3.61
CA LEU A 127 -15.80 -5.92 4.60
C LEU A 127 -16.35 -7.34 4.48
N GLY A 128 -15.56 -8.30 4.96
CA GLY A 128 -15.99 -9.70 5.07
C GLY A 128 -15.03 -10.68 4.44
N LYS A 129 -15.43 -11.94 4.46
CA LYS A 129 -14.69 -13.08 3.90
C LYS A 129 -15.05 -13.30 2.44
N TYR A 130 -14.04 -13.53 1.63
CA TYR A 130 -14.17 -13.79 0.19
C TYR A 130 -13.46 -15.08 -0.19
N LYS A 131 -14.07 -15.80 -1.11
CA LYS A 131 -13.41 -16.88 -1.82
C LYS A 131 -12.81 -16.31 -3.11
N LEU A 132 -11.49 -16.39 -3.27
CA LEU A 132 -10.81 -16.06 -4.53
C LEU A 132 -10.90 -17.26 -5.47
N GLN A 133 -11.56 -17.07 -6.61
CA GLN A 133 -11.74 -18.11 -7.63
C GLN A 133 -11.95 -17.47 -9.00
N GLY A 134 -11.64 -18.19 -10.08
CA GLY A 134 -11.86 -17.67 -11.42
C GLY A 134 -10.81 -16.63 -11.82
N ARG A 135 -9.55 -17.11 -11.98
CA ARG A 135 -8.48 -16.31 -12.57
C ARG A 135 -8.85 -15.91 -14.00
N GLY A 136 -8.71 -14.65 -14.33
CA GLY A 136 -9.08 -14.12 -15.64
C GLY A 136 -8.24 -12.91 -16.05
N TYR A 137 -8.56 -12.37 -17.23
CA TYR A 137 -7.92 -11.17 -17.74
C TYR A 137 -8.41 -9.91 -17.01
N SER A 138 -7.51 -9.00 -16.73
CA SER A 138 -7.74 -7.64 -16.23
C SER A 138 -7.19 -6.64 -17.24
N GLU A 139 -7.85 -5.50 -17.40
CA GLU A 139 -7.31 -4.36 -18.16
C GLU A 139 -6.23 -3.60 -17.39
N TRP A 140 -6.05 -3.91 -16.10
CA TRP A 140 -5.15 -3.21 -15.17
C TRP A 140 -3.92 -4.03 -14.83
N GLY A 141 -2.82 -3.34 -14.58
CA GLY A 141 -1.60 -3.89 -14.02
C GLY A 141 -1.00 -5.02 -14.88
N ILE A 142 -0.78 -6.19 -14.29
CA ILE A 142 -0.21 -7.36 -15.00
C ILE A 142 -1.23 -8.15 -15.82
N ASN A 143 -2.39 -7.58 -16.08
CA ASN A 143 -3.50 -8.19 -16.82
C ASN A 143 -4.06 -9.49 -16.19
N VAL A 144 -3.98 -9.60 -14.87
CA VAL A 144 -4.53 -10.71 -14.10
C VAL A 144 -5.51 -10.20 -13.06
N LYS A 145 -6.66 -10.89 -12.94
CA LYS A 145 -7.60 -10.70 -11.83
C LYS A 145 -8.10 -12.03 -11.28
N TYR A 146 -8.60 -11.97 -10.05
CA TYR A 146 -9.39 -13.04 -9.43
C TYR A 146 -10.78 -12.54 -9.09
N LEU A 147 -11.80 -13.33 -9.41
CA LEU A 147 -13.17 -13.06 -8.96
C LEU A 147 -13.23 -13.20 -7.43
N MET A 148 -13.93 -12.27 -6.81
CA MET A 148 -14.14 -12.23 -5.37
C MET A 148 -15.58 -12.64 -5.06
N HIS A 149 -15.76 -13.89 -4.60
CA HIS A 149 -17.06 -14.38 -4.18
C HIS A 149 -17.28 -14.02 -2.71
N GLY A 150 -18.16 -13.08 -2.42
CA GLY A 150 -18.54 -12.71 -1.06
C GLY A 150 -19.21 -13.88 -0.35
N LEU A 151 -18.83 -14.13 0.89
CA LEU A 151 -19.30 -15.26 1.70
C LEU A 151 -20.13 -14.82 2.91
N GLU A 152 -20.38 -13.52 3.03
CA GLU A 152 -21.11 -12.87 4.13
C GLU A 152 -22.09 -11.84 3.56
N GLU A 153 -23.10 -11.44 4.33
CA GLU A 153 -24.08 -10.44 3.90
C GLU A 153 -23.42 -9.09 3.56
N THR A 154 -22.37 -8.73 4.31
CA THR A 154 -21.61 -7.48 4.13
C THR A 154 -20.92 -7.38 2.78
N ASN A 155 -20.76 -8.48 2.04
CA ASN A 155 -20.10 -8.54 0.75
C ASN A 155 -20.80 -9.42 -0.30
N SER A 156 -22.04 -9.78 -0.06
CA SER A 156 -22.84 -10.68 -0.94
C SER A 156 -22.99 -10.14 -2.38
N ASN A 157 -22.93 -8.84 -2.58
CA ASN A 157 -23.02 -8.20 -3.89
C ASN A 157 -21.69 -8.10 -4.66
N ALA A 158 -20.58 -8.61 -4.12
CA ALA A 158 -19.26 -8.42 -4.71
C ALA A 158 -19.18 -8.79 -6.20
N LEU A 159 -19.71 -9.93 -6.61
CA LEU A 159 -19.75 -10.33 -8.03
C LEU A 159 -20.64 -9.42 -8.88
N LYS A 160 -21.82 -9.04 -8.39
CA LYS A 160 -22.72 -8.11 -9.08
C LYS A 160 -22.08 -6.75 -9.28
N ARG A 161 -21.30 -6.31 -8.30
CA ARG A 161 -20.57 -5.04 -8.30
C ARG A 161 -19.25 -5.10 -9.08
N TYR A 162 -18.93 -6.23 -9.71
CA TYR A 162 -17.64 -6.46 -10.40
C TYR A 162 -16.42 -6.23 -9.52
N ILE A 163 -16.54 -6.48 -8.20
CA ILE A 163 -15.40 -6.42 -7.28
C ILE A 163 -14.47 -7.61 -7.55
N VAL A 164 -13.22 -7.30 -7.90
CA VAL A 164 -12.18 -8.27 -8.24
C VAL A 164 -10.88 -7.91 -7.53
N PHE A 165 -10.04 -8.91 -7.29
CA PHE A 165 -8.67 -8.69 -6.84
C PHE A 165 -7.74 -8.58 -8.04
N HIS A 166 -6.99 -7.48 -8.16
CA HIS A 166 -6.08 -7.24 -9.29
C HIS A 166 -4.92 -6.30 -8.90
N SER A 167 -3.94 -6.16 -9.79
CA SER A 167 -2.91 -5.13 -9.61
C SER A 167 -3.25 -3.85 -10.36
N TRP A 168 -2.56 -2.78 -9.96
CA TRP A 168 -2.67 -1.49 -10.58
C TRP A 168 -1.31 -0.79 -10.62
N ASP A 169 -0.93 -0.19 -11.75
CA ASP A 169 0.39 0.42 -11.97
C ASP A 169 0.69 1.58 -11.01
N GLN A 170 -0.35 2.22 -10.47
CA GLN A 170 -0.21 3.31 -9.51
C GLN A 170 0.13 2.85 -8.09
N MET A 171 -0.01 1.55 -7.81
CA MET A 171 0.29 1.00 -6.48
C MET A 171 1.79 0.84 -6.26
N SER A 172 2.30 1.41 -5.16
CA SER A 172 3.70 1.27 -4.75
C SER A 172 3.98 -0.11 -4.13
N ASP A 173 5.21 -0.59 -4.27
CA ASP A 173 5.73 -1.73 -3.52
C ASP A 173 6.17 -1.33 -2.10
N GLU A 174 6.57 -0.07 -1.93
CA GLU A 174 7.05 0.47 -0.67
C GLU A 174 5.99 1.33 0.00
N GLU A 175 6.05 1.37 1.33
CA GLU A 175 5.14 2.17 2.13
C GLU A 175 5.26 3.65 1.79
N VAL A 176 4.12 4.32 1.73
CA VAL A 176 4.02 5.72 1.30
C VAL A 176 3.49 6.65 2.40
N PHE A 177 3.29 6.13 3.63
CA PHE A 177 2.85 6.92 4.77
C PHE A 177 3.72 8.19 4.95
N PRO A 178 3.16 9.36 5.27
CA PRO A 178 1.76 9.65 5.59
C PRO A 178 0.82 9.78 4.39
N LYS A 179 1.31 9.67 3.15
CA LYS A 179 0.44 9.57 1.98
C LYS A 179 -0.29 8.23 2.00
N GLY A 180 -1.53 8.21 1.50
CA GLY A 180 -2.27 6.98 1.28
C GLY A 180 -1.94 6.33 -0.05
N SER A 181 -2.28 5.06 -0.20
CA SER A 181 -2.31 4.38 -1.48
C SER A 181 -3.42 4.94 -2.37
N PRO A 182 -3.27 4.87 -3.71
CA PRO A 182 -4.35 5.21 -4.64
C PRO A 182 -5.66 4.48 -4.32
N GLU A 183 -6.77 5.17 -4.49
CA GLU A 183 -8.11 4.66 -4.24
C GLU A 183 -8.82 4.34 -5.54
N GLY A 184 -9.46 3.18 -5.61
CA GLY A 184 -10.24 2.74 -6.76
C GLY A 184 -11.74 2.73 -6.48
N TRP A 185 -12.47 1.89 -7.19
CA TRP A 185 -13.92 1.74 -7.08
C TRP A 185 -14.33 0.49 -6.29
N GLY A 186 -13.63 0.25 -5.19
CA GLY A 186 -13.96 -0.80 -4.23
C GLY A 186 -13.16 -2.09 -4.36
N CYS A 187 -12.49 -2.34 -5.47
CA CYS A 187 -11.58 -3.46 -5.64
C CYS A 187 -10.36 -3.33 -4.72
N PRO A 188 -9.95 -4.38 -3.99
CA PRO A 188 -8.64 -4.39 -3.37
C PRO A 188 -7.58 -4.50 -4.48
N THR A 189 -6.69 -3.50 -4.54
CA THR A 189 -5.64 -3.40 -5.55
C THR A 189 -4.27 -3.45 -4.91
N VAL A 190 -3.33 -4.15 -5.55
CA VAL A 190 -1.94 -4.26 -5.11
C VAL A 190 -0.98 -3.85 -6.22
N SER A 191 0.32 -3.73 -5.92
CA SER A 191 1.33 -3.48 -6.93
C SER A 191 1.47 -4.66 -7.92
N ASN A 192 2.07 -4.39 -9.07
CA ASN A 192 2.35 -5.41 -10.07
C ASN A 192 3.28 -6.52 -9.56
N LYS A 193 4.26 -6.16 -8.74
CA LYS A 193 5.17 -7.13 -8.10
C LYS A 193 4.42 -8.01 -7.10
N ALA A 194 3.65 -7.40 -6.22
CA ALA A 194 2.81 -8.11 -5.26
C ALA A 194 1.87 -9.10 -5.97
N MET A 195 1.19 -8.64 -7.03
CA MET A 195 0.26 -9.50 -7.78
C MET A 195 0.95 -10.69 -8.43
N LYS A 196 2.15 -10.53 -9.01
CA LYS A 196 2.93 -11.65 -9.59
C LYS A 196 3.25 -12.72 -8.54
N GLU A 197 3.64 -12.29 -7.34
CA GLU A 197 3.96 -13.19 -6.23
C GLU A 197 2.70 -13.91 -5.73
N ILE A 198 1.61 -13.19 -5.51
CA ILE A 198 0.33 -13.73 -5.02
C ILE A 198 -0.31 -14.66 -6.07
N ASP A 199 -0.32 -14.26 -7.34
CA ASP A 199 -0.82 -15.08 -8.46
C ASP A 199 -0.11 -16.43 -8.51
N SER A 200 1.23 -16.43 -8.39
CA SER A 200 2.02 -17.67 -8.32
C SER A 200 1.63 -18.56 -7.13
N MET A 201 1.30 -17.97 -5.98
CA MET A 201 0.85 -18.72 -4.81
C MET A 201 -0.55 -19.31 -5.01
N ILE A 202 -1.49 -18.48 -5.50
CA ILE A 202 -2.88 -18.91 -5.72
C ILE A 202 -2.96 -20.00 -6.79
N GLN A 203 -2.17 -19.91 -7.86
CA GLN A 203 -2.15 -20.94 -8.91
C GLN A 203 -1.64 -22.31 -8.41
N LYS A 204 -0.78 -22.33 -7.39
CA LYS A 204 -0.31 -23.57 -6.75
C LYS A 204 -1.30 -24.13 -5.73
N ALA A 205 -2.23 -23.31 -5.25
CA ALA A 205 -3.24 -23.75 -4.29
C ALA A 205 -4.24 -24.72 -4.96
N ARG A 206 -4.46 -25.87 -4.32
CA ARG A 206 -5.38 -26.92 -4.85
C ARG A 206 -6.84 -26.57 -4.63
N LYS A 207 -7.13 -25.58 -3.78
CA LYS A 207 -8.47 -25.12 -3.40
C LYS A 207 -8.51 -23.60 -3.45
N PRO A 208 -9.71 -23.01 -3.59
CA PRO A 208 -9.85 -21.56 -3.54
C PRO A 208 -9.28 -20.96 -2.26
N VAL A 209 -8.64 -19.81 -2.38
CA VAL A 209 -7.99 -19.11 -1.26
C VAL A 209 -8.97 -18.18 -0.57
N LEU A 210 -8.94 -18.13 0.75
CA LEU A 210 -9.66 -17.15 1.53
C LEU A 210 -8.92 -15.81 1.47
N MET A 211 -9.64 -14.73 1.16
CA MET A 211 -9.27 -13.35 1.44
C MET A 211 -10.27 -12.79 2.45
N TRP A 212 -9.78 -12.26 3.57
CA TRP A 212 -10.63 -11.66 4.59
C TRP A 212 -10.25 -10.19 4.76
N ILE A 213 -11.22 -9.31 4.45
CA ILE A 213 -11.10 -7.85 4.62
C ILE A 213 -11.84 -7.49 5.91
N TYR A 214 -11.14 -6.90 6.87
CA TYR A 214 -11.70 -6.55 8.18
C TYR A 214 -11.20 -5.19 8.68
N GLN A 215 -11.89 -4.64 9.65
CA GLN A 215 -11.54 -3.40 10.34
C GLN A 215 -11.61 -3.58 11.85
#